data_4521292b535e6fc507567de1a7069ef1
#
_entry.id   4521292b535e6fc507567de1a7069ef1
#
_cell.length_a   1.000
_cell.length_b   1.000
_cell.length_c   1.000
_cell.angle_alpha   90.00
_cell.angle_beta   90.00
_cell.angle_gamma   90.00
#
_symmetry.space_group_name_H-M   'P 1'
#
loop_
_entity.id
_entity.type
_entity.pdbx_description
1 polymer ?
#
loop_
_entity_poly.entity_id
_entity_poly.type
_entity_poly.pdbx_seq_one_letter_code
_entity_poly.pdbx_strand_id
1 'polypeptide(L)'
;TVPSRDRMQGSRSPFPPGSPFEDFFNFPFEDRNQPERKIQSGGSGFIISSDGYVLTNHHVIEDASEITISLNDRREFKAKLIGSDKKADVAVLKIYSDKELPFLKLGNSDEVKVGDWVVAIGSPYRLNFSVTAGIVSAKTRSVPGRETSYIPFIQSDVAINPGNSGGPLFNMNGEVVGINAMIYSGSGGYMGISFTIPMNYAKEMVDQIIETGSVARGWLGVSVQEITKDLADSFELGTPRGALIGSVIKESPAERAGFKNGDVILEFDGKKIIYSGDLPLI
;
A
#
# COMPACT_ATOMS: atom_id res chain seq x y z
N THR A 1 28.07 -25.82 35.36
CA THR A 1 27.83 -26.00 33.91
C THR A 1 26.36 -25.94 33.63
N VAL A 2 25.91 -24.79 33.11
CA VAL A 2 24.53 -24.56 32.68
C VAL A 2 24.52 -24.78 31.16
N PRO A 3 23.60 -25.58 30.58
CA PRO A 3 23.54 -25.78 29.16
C PRO A 3 22.99 -24.51 28.48
N SER A 4 23.66 -24.09 27.41
CA SER A 4 23.26 -23.05 26.51
C SER A 4 21.90 -23.35 25.87
N ARG A 5 20.96 -22.42 25.98
CA ARG A 5 19.71 -22.46 25.24
C ARG A 5 20.01 -22.15 23.77
N ASP A 6 19.92 -23.16 22.93
CA ASP A 6 19.82 -22.99 21.49
C ASP A 6 18.59 -22.15 21.18
N ARG A 7 18.82 -21.03 20.51
CA ARG A 7 17.77 -20.20 19.96
C ARG A 7 17.12 -20.97 18.81
N MET A 8 15.89 -21.43 19.03
CA MET A 8 15.03 -21.90 17.95
C MET A 8 14.84 -20.74 16.97
N GLN A 9 15.28 -20.95 15.74
CA GLN A 9 14.93 -20.11 14.60
C GLN A 9 13.44 -20.27 14.33
N GLY A 10 12.65 -19.36 14.89
CA GLY A 10 11.24 -19.19 14.50
C GLY A 10 11.14 -18.73 13.06
N SER A 11 10.11 -19.17 12.39
CA SER A 11 9.67 -18.75 11.05
C SER A 11 9.86 -17.24 10.89
N ARG A 12 10.65 -16.82 9.89
CA ARG A 12 10.88 -15.40 9.61
C ARG A 12 9.62 -14.86 8.94
N SER A 13 8.92 -13.97 9.64
CA SER A 13 7.95 -13.06 9.04
C SER A 13 8.61 -12.33 7.86
N PRO A 14 7.93 -12.13 6.73
CA PRO A 14 8.44 -11.34 5.61
C PRO A 14 8.65 -9.87 5.98
N PHE A 15 8.27 -9.47 7.19
CA PHE A 15 8.39 -8.10 7.67
C PHE A 15 9.51 -7.96 8.69
N PRO A 16 10.18 -6.78 8.77
CA PRO A 16 11.20 -6.50 9.78
C PRO A 16 10.66 -6.72 11.20
N PRO A 17 11.45 -7.28 12.12
CA PRO A 17 11.06 -7.47 13.52
C PRO A 17 10.60 -6.15 14.15
N GLY A 18 9.42 -6.16 14.80
CA GLY A 18 8.79 -4.96 15.39
C GLY A 18 7.97 -4.10 14.41
N SER A 19 7.77 -4.57 13.19
CA SER A 19 6.84 -3.95 12.24
C SER A 19 5.40 -4.20 12.71
N PRO A 20 4.49 -3.19 12.66
CA PRO A 20 3.06 -3.39 12.92
C PRO A 20 2.39 -4.38 11.96
N PHE A 21 3.05 -4.75 10.86
CA PHE A 21 2.61 -5.82 9.96
C PHE A 21 2.98 -7.21 10.49
N GLU A 22 4.08 -7.35 11.23
CA GLU A 22 4.45 -8.62 11.83
C GLU A 22 3.34 -9.16 12.73
N ASP A 23 2.82 -8.29 13.61
CA ASP A 23 1.70 -8.65 14.50
C ASP A 23 0.37 -8.82 13.76
N PHE A 24 0.18 -8.07 12.67
CA PHE A 24 -1.04 -8.13 11.86
C PHE A 24 -1.15 -9.42 11.04
N PHE A 25 -0.03 -9.99 10.59
CA PHE A 25 0.01 -11.21 9.78
C PHE A 25 0.42 -12.47 10.55
N ASN A 26 1.07 -12.34 11.71
CA ASN A 26 1.44 -13.48 12.59
C ASN A 26 0.29 -13.94 13.50
N PHE A 27 -0.96 -13.98 13.01
CA PHE A 27 -2.03 -14.59 13.80
C PHE A 27 -1.79 -16.10 13.92
N PRO A 28 -1.78 -16.67 15.14
CA PRO A 28 -1.41 -18.08 15.35
C PRO A 28 -2.52 -19.03 14.88
N PHE A 29 -2.43 -19.47 13.63
CA PHE A 29 -3.02 -20.73 13.19
C PHE A 29 -1.96 -21.83 13.15
N GLU A 30 -1.08 -21.84 14.16
CA GLU A 30 -0.10 -22.91 14.32
C GLU A 30 -0.71 -24.14 14.98
N ASP A 31 -0.96 -25.14 14.17
CA ASP A 31 -1.03 -26.54 14.63
C ASP A 31 0.41 -27.12 14.58
N ARG A 32 1.05 -27.25 15.73
CA ARG A 32 2.50 -27.43 15.94
C ARG A 32 3.11 -28.78 15.57
N ASN A 33 2.42 -29.67 14.83
CA ASN A 33 2.89 -31.05 14.66
C ASN A 33 2.76 -31.59 13.22
N GLN A 34 3.35 -30.93 12.18
CA GLN A 34 3.59 -31.62 10.91
C GLN A 34 4.84 -31.09 10.19
N PRO A 35 5.72 -31.98 9.64
CA PRO A 35 6.83 -31.59 8.79
C PRO A 35 6.31 -31.11 7.43
N GLU A 36 6.88 -30.02 6.90
CA GLU A 36 6.63 -29.41 5.57
C GLU A 36 5.17 -28.98 5.30
N ARG A 37 4.57 -28.17 6.15
CA ARG A 37 3.36 -27.45 5.75
C ARG A 37 3.71 -26.25 4.86
N LYS A 38 3.16 -26.23 3.65
CA LYS A 38 3.05 -25.00 2.85
C LYS A 38 2.31 -23.96 3.70
N ILE A 39 3.00 -22.90 4.08
CA ILE A 39 2.37 -21.78 4.79
C ILE A 39 1.38 -21.16 3.81
N GLN A 40 0.10 -21.16 4.15
CA GLN A 40 -0.93 -20.50 3.35
C GLN A 40 -1.19 -19.11 3.92
N SER A 41 -0.68 -18.09 3.25
CA SER A 41 -1.10 -16.71 3.45
C SER A 41 -2.42 -16.45 2.73
N GLY A 42 -3.20 -15.48 3.17
CA GLY A 42 -4.47 -15.13 2.53
C GLY A 42 -4.74 -13.63 2.59
N GLY A 43 -5.40 -13.13 1.57
CA GLY A 43 -5.83 -11.75 1.46
C GLY A 43 -7.04 -11.63 0.55
N SER A 44 -7.40 -10.43 0.19
CA SER A 44 -8.47 -10.11 -0.74
C SER A 44 -7.91 -9.55 -2.04
N GLY A 45 -8.75 -9.51 -3.06
CA GLY A 45 -8.49 -8.85 -4.32
C GLY A 45 -9.79 -8.58 -5.04
N PHE A 46 -9.72 -7.91 -6.18
CA PHE A 46 -10.89 -7.64 -7.01
C PHE A 46 -10.53 -7.61 -8.49
N ILE A 47 -11.48 -8.06 -9.32
CA ILE A 47 -11.34 -8.11 -10.77
C ILE A 47 -11.61 -6.71 -11.33
N ILE A 48 -10.75 -6.23 -12.23
CA ILE A 48 -10.83 -4.90 -12.85
C ILE A 48 -11.16 -4.92 -14.35
N SER A 49 -11.21 -6.12 -14.95
CA SER A 49 -11.52 -6.27 -16.38
C SER A 49 -12.20 -7.60 -16.68
N SER A 50 -13.04 -7.65 -17.71
CA SER A 50 -13.78 -8.86 -18.10
C SER A 50 -12.88 -10.03 -18.55
N ASP A 51 -11.67 -9.72 -18.97
CA ASP A 51 -10.65 -10.68 -19.39
C ASP A 51 -9.80 -11.22 -18.23
N GLY A 52 -10.03 -10.73 -16.98
CA GLY A 52 -9.53 -11.35 -15.76
C GLY A 52 -8.27 -10.75 -15.15
N TYR A 53 -8.01 -9.46 -15.32
CA TYR A 53 -7.04 -8.76 -14.48
C TYR A 53 -7.59 -8.56 -13.06
N VAL A 54 -6.74 -8.83 -12.06
CA VAL A 54 -7.10 -8.75 -10.63
C VAL A 54 -6.08 -7.89 -9.92
N LEU A 55 -6.55 -6.99 -9.06
CA LEU A 55 -5.72 -6.20 -8.16
C LEU A 55 -5.73 -6.76 -6.75
N THR A 56 -4.58 -6.68 -6.11
CA THR A 56 -4.36 -6.95 -4.69
C THR A 56 -3.14 -6.18 -4.19
N ASN A 57 -2.77 -6.32 -2.93
CA ASN A 57 -1.52 -5.77 -2.43
C ASN A 57 -0.31 -6.64 -2.78
N HIS A 58 0.87 -6.01 -2.89
CA HIS A 58 2.14 -6.72 -3.05
C HIS A 58 2.41 -7.65 -1.86
N HIS A 59 2.24 -7.16 -0.63
CA HIS A 59 2.51 -7.95 0.58
C HIS A 59 1.60 -9.19 0.72
N VAL A 60 0.43 -9.23 0.06
CA VAL A 60 -0.46 -10.40 0.06
C VAL A 60 0.13 -11.55 -0.74
N ILE A 61 0.94 -11.24 -1.76
CA ILE A 61 1.52 -12.22 -2.68
C ILE A 61 3.05 -12.35 -2.53
N GLU A 62 3.66 -11.59 -1.65
CA GLU A 62 5.10 -11.65 -1.39
C GLU A 62 5.48 -13.09 -1.00
N ASP A 63 6.54 -13.62 -1.57
CA ASP A 63 7.05 -15.00 -1.39
C ASP A 63 6.08 -16.14 -1.77
N ALA A 64 4.95 -15.82 -2.42
CA ALA A 64 4.02 -16.84 -2.87
C ALA A 64 4.60 -17.67 -4.03
N SER A 65 4.73 -18.98 -3.84
CA SER A 65 5.12 -19.92 -4.91
C SER A 65 3.96 -20.25 -5.85
N GLU A 66 2.72 -20.15 -5.38
CA GLU A 66 1.48 -20.38 -6.13
C GLU A 66 0.39 -19.48 -5.59
N ILE A 67 -0.39 -18.87 -6.49
CA ILE A 67 -1.50 -17.99 -6.15
C ILE A 67 -2.79 -18.60 -6.69
N THR A 68 -3.76 -18.80 -5.80
CA THR A 68 -5.11 -19.25 -6.16
C THR A 68 -6.12 -18.18 -5.76
N ILE A 69 -7.01 -17.85 -6.68
CA ILE A 69 -8.11 -16.89 -6.47
C ILE A 69 -9.42 -17.65 -6.42
N SER A 70 -10.13 -17.52 -5.30
CA SER A 70 -11.47 -18.06 -5.11
C SER A 70 -12.49 -16.92 -5.25
N LEU A 71 -13.45 -17.05 -6.14
CA LEU A 71 -14.54 -16.09 -6.34
C LEU A 71 -15.69 -16.34 -5.35
N ASN A 72 -16.62 -15.38 -5.29
CA ASN A 72 -17.81 -15.46 -4.44
C ASN A 72 -18.77 -16.62 -4.82
N ASP A 73 -18.74 -17.06 -6.08
CA ASP A 73 -19.49 -18.21 -6.58
C ASP A 73 -18.75 -19.55 -6.40
N ARG A 74 -17.64 -19.56 -5.63
CA ARG A 74 -16.77 -20.70 -5.31
C ARG A 74 -15.94 -21.23 -6.49
N ARG A 75 -15.91 -20.56 -7.63
CA ARG A 75 -14.95 -20.90 -8.68
C ARG A 75 -13.53 -20.54 -8.22
N GLU A 76 -12.59 -21.41 -8.52
CA GLU A 76 -11.19 -21.24 -8.19
C GLU A 76 -10.35 -21.16 -9.48
N PHE A 77 -9.41 -20.25 -9.48
CA PHE A 77 -8.50 -20.00 -10.60
C PHE A 77 -7.07 -19.96 -10.13
N LYS A 78 -6.17 -20.63 -10.83
CA LYS A 78 -4.74 -20.36 -10.70
C LYS A 78 -4.46 -19.01 -11.33
N ALA A 79 -3.84 -18.13 -10.55
CA ALA A 79 -3.49 -16.79 -11.00
C ALA A 79 -2.02 -16.72 -11.41
N LYS A 80 -1.77 -15.99 -12.50
CA LYS A 80 -0.42 -15.64 -12.93
C LYS A 80 -0.11 -14.23 -12.41
N LEU A 81 1.04 -14.06 -11.79
CA LEU A 81 1.57 -12.72 -11.47
C LEU A 81 1.99 -12.02 -12.77
N ILE A 82 1.41 -10.88 -13.08
CA ILE A 82 1.82 -10.00 -14.19
C ILE A 82 2.98 -9.13 -13.74
N GLY A 83 2.86 -8.53 -12.56
CA GLY A 83 3.91 -7.78 -11.90
C GLY A 83 3.41 -7.19 -10.60
N SER A 84 4.33 -6.64 -9.83
CA SER A 84 4.01 -5.96 -8.57
C SER A 84 4.99 -4.86 -8.27
N ASP A 85 4.57 -3.93 -7.43
CA ASP A 85 5.41 -2.87 -6.91
C ASP A 85 5.36 -2.82 -5.39
N LYS A 86 6.50 -3.08 -4.77
CA LYS A 86 6.64 -3.13 -3.31
C LYS A 86 6.46 -1.75 -2.67
N LYS A 87 6.92 -0.69 -3.32
CA LYS A 87 6.84 0.68 -2.77
C LYS A 87 5.41 1.23 -2.79
N ALA A 88 4.63 0.90 -3.81
CA ALA A 88 3.23 1.25 -3.90
C ALA A 88 2.32 0.21 -3.23
N ASP A 89 2.88 -0.94 -2.83
CA ASP A 89 2.15 -2.09 -2.28
C ASP A 89 0.98 -2.55 -3.17
N VAL A 90 1.23 -2.62 -4.48
CA VAL A 90 0.24 -3.02 -5.50
C VAL A 90 0.75 -4.23 -6.27
N ALA A 91 -0.13 -5.17 -6.55
CA ALA A 91 0.13 -6.32 -7.41
C ALA A 91 -1.00 -6.52 -8.41
N VAL A 92 -0.62 -6.90 -9.64
CA VAL A 92 -1.53 -7.22 -10.73
C VAL A 92 -1.39 -8.70 -11.05
N LEU A 93 -2.50 -9.41 -10.93
CA LEU A 93 -2.62 -10.82 -11.25
C LEU A 93 -3.50 -11.01 -12.49
N LYS A 94 -3.36 -12.14 -13.13
CA LYS A 94 -4.20 -12.56 -14.27
C LYS A 94 -4.79 -13.93 -14.00
N ILE A 95 -6.12 -14.05 -14.13
CA ILE A 95 -6.83 -15.31 -14.19
C ILE A 95 -7.39 -15.50 -15.59
N TYR A 96 -7.53 -16.75 -16.01
CA TYR A 96 -8.06 -17.13 -17.33
C TYR A 96 -9.37 -17.86 -17.13
N SER A 97 -10.40 -17.42 -17.83
CA SER A 97 -11.75 -18.00 -17.79
C SER A 97 -12.29 -18.13 -19.21
N ASP A 98 -13.01 -19.21 -19.48
CA ASP A 98 -13.70 -19.41 -20.77
C ASP A 98 -14.91 -18.48 -20.95
N LYS A 99 -15.32 -17.80 -19.87
CA LYS A 99 -16.42 -16.85 -19.88
C LYS A 99 -15.95 -15.51 -19.36
N GLU A 100 -16.56 -14.44 -19.85
CA GLU A 100 -16.36 -13.09 -19.29
C GLU A 100 -16.59 -13.08 -17.78
N LEU A 101 -15.70 -12.38 -17.08
CA LEU A 101 -15.76 -12.25 -15.64
C LEU A 101 -16.43 -10.91 -15.28
N PRO A 102 -17.27 -10.90 -14.24
CA PRO A 102 -17.76 -9.64 -13.70
C PRO A 102 -16.58 -8.87 -13.10
N PHE A 103 -16.52 -7.59 -13.34
CA PHE A 103 -15.45 -6.72 -12.87
C PHE A 103 -16.00 -5.46 -12.21
N LEU A 104 -15.17 -4.81 -11.38
CA LEU A 104 -15.55 -3.61 -10.66
C LEU A 104 -15.17 -2.35 -11.45
N LYS A 105 -16.02 -1.35 -11.36
CA LYS A 105 -15.74 -0.03 -11.90
C LYS A 105 -14.78 0.71 -10.98
N LEU A 106 -13.68 1.24 -11.55
CA LEU A 106 -12.75 2.09 -10.82
C LEU A 106 -13.29 3.52 -10.80
N GLY A 107 -13.31 4.12 -9.60
CA GLY A 107 -13.75 5.47 -9.36
C GLY A 107 -12.57 6.44 -9.28
N ASN A 108 -12.89 7.72 -9.14
CA ASN A 108 -11.91 8.80 -9.00
C ASN A 108 -11.63 9.07 -7.51
N SER A 109 -10.47 8.64 -7.00
CA SER A 109 -10.08 8.85 -5.60
C SER A 109 -9.78 10.31 -5.25
N ASP A 110 -9.53 11.18 -6.24
CA ASP A 110 -9.26 12.60 -5.97
C ASP A 110 -10.53 13.36 -5.58
N GLU A 111 -11.70 12.89 -6.05
CA GLU A 111 -13.01 13.46 -5.73
C GLU A 111 -13.51 13.09 -4.33
N VAL A 112 -12.95 12.04 -3.71
CA VAL A 112 -13.30 11.61 -2.36
C VAL A 112 -12.95 12.71 -1.36
N LYS A 113 -13.86 13.01 -0.43
CA LYS A 113 -13.70 14.06 0.57
C LYS A 113 -13.72 13.49 1.99
N VAL A 114 -13.09 14.19 2.92
CA VAL A 114 -13.21 13.89 4.36
C VAL A 114 -14.69 14.00 4.76
N GLY A 115 -15.18 12.97 5.45
CA GLY A 115 -16.57 12.82 5.83
C GLY A 115 -17.42 11.98 4.86
N ASP A 116 -16.93 11.66 3.66
CA ASP A 116 -17.65 10.79 2.73
C ASP A 116 -17.76 9.37 3.28
N TRP A 117 -18.92 8.76 3.12
CA TRP A 117 -19.14 7.35 3.43
C TRP A 117 -18.39 6.45 2.46
N VAL A 118 -17.76 5.43 3.01
CA VAL A 118 -17.02 4.41 2.23
C VAL A 118 -17.30 3.02 2.78
N VAL A 119 -17.17 2.02 1.92
CA VAL A 119 -17.47 0.61 2.22
C VAL A 119 -16.28 -0.25 1.80
N ALA A 120 -15.74 -1.04 2.72
CA ALA A 120 -14.74 -2.05 2.39
C ALA A 120 -15.38 -3.44 2.28
N ILE A 121 -14.91 -4.20 1.30
CA ILE A 121 -15.28 -5.61 1.12
C ILE A 121 -14.00 -6.44 1.12
N GLY A 122 -14.03 -7.55 1.86
CA GLY A 122 -12.90 -8.46 1.93
C GLY A 122 -13.28 -9.79 2.56
N SER A 123 -12.29 -10.64 2.80
CA SER A 123 -12.46 -11.94 3.44
C SER A 123 -11.60 -12.05 4.71
N PRO A 124 -11.97 -11.31 5.78
CA PRO A 124 -11.20 -11.32 7.00
C PRO A 124 -11.22 -12.73 7.62
N TYR A 125 -10.08 -13.16 8.11
CA TYR A 125 -9.91 -14.47 8.77
C TYR A 125 -10.42 -15.68 7.95
N ARG A 126 -10.53 -15.56 6.62
CA ARG A 126 -11.14 -16.57 5.73
C ARG A 126 -12.62 -16.89 6.07
N LEU A 127 -13.33 -15.94 6.68
CA LEU A 127 -14.75 -16.10 7.08
C LEU A 127 -15.74 -15.78 5.96
N ASN A 128 -15.36 -15.95 4.68
CA ASN A 128 -16.10 -15.48 3.51
C ASN A 128 -16.14 -13.95 3.41
N PHE A 129 -16.93 -13.44 2.46
CA PHE A 129 -17.01 -12.01 2.20
C PHE A 129 -17.64 -11.27 3.36
N SER A 130 -16.93 -10.30 3.90
CA SER A 130 -17.42 -9.38 4.94
C SER A 130 -17.45 -7.97 4.39
N VAL A 131 -18.46 -7.23 4.78
CA VAL A 131 -18.67 -5.82 4.41
C VAL A 131 -18.55 -4.98 5.67
N THR A 132 -17.72 -3.96 5.62
CA THR A 132 -17.57 -2.96 6.69
C THR A 132 -17.76 -1.58 6.11
N ALA A 133 -18.31 -0.63 6.88
CA ALA A 133 -18.56 0.74 6.45
C ALA A 133 -18.04 1.73 7.47
N GLY A 134 -17.73 2.92 7.01
CA GLY A 134 -17.25 4.04 7.80
C GLY A 134 -17.13 5.29 6.95
N ILE A 135 -16.35 6.26 7.41
CA ILE A 135 -16.13 7.52 6.71
C ILE A 135 -14.63 7.74 6.42
N VAL A 136 -14.36 8.56 5.44
CA VAL A 136 -13.01 9.09 5.19
C VAL A 136 -12.66 10.06 6.32
N SER A 137 -11.62 9.73 7.09
CA SER A 137 -11.15 10.54 8.21
C SER A 137 -10.10 11.56 7.80
N ALA A 138 -9.26 11.23 6.80
CA ALA A 138 -8.24 12.12 6.24
C ALA A 138 -7.81 11.65 4.84
N LYS A 139 -7.12 12.52 4.12
CA LYS A 139 -6.49 12.22 2.82
C LYS A 139 -5.00 12.54 2.86
N THR A 140 -4.24 11.97 1.93
CA THR A 140 -2.80 12.24 1.75
C THR A 140 -1.99 12.00 3.02
N ARG A 141 -2.31 10.91 3.73
CA ARG A 141 -1.56 10.50 4.92
C ARG A 141 -0.35 9.68 4.53
N SER A 142 0.84 10.13 4.88
CA SER A 142 2.04 9.29 4.87
C SER A 142 2.21 8.60 6.22
N VAL A 143 2.70 7.36 6.21
CA VAL A 143 3.00 6.60 7.44
C VAL A 143 4.53 6.57 7.58
N PRO A 144 5.10 7.37 8.51
CA PRO A 144 6.56 7.48 8.67
C PRO A 144 7.23 6.15 9.02
N GLY A 145 8.51 6.01 8.60
CA GLY A 145 9.34 4.87 8.99
C GLY A 145 9.11 3.58 8.21
N ARG A 146 8.42 3.62 7.07
CA ARG A 146 8.14 2.45 6.22
C ARG A 146 8.59 2.66 4.78
N GLU A 147 8.80 1.57 4.06
CA GLU A 147 9.05 1.60 2.61
C GLU A 147 7.87 2.20 1.84
N THR A 148 6.65 2.11 2.39
CA THR A 148 5.41 2.69 1.89
C THR A 148 5.19 4.16 2.31
N SER A 149 6.21 4.83 2.83
CA SER A 149 6.11 6.24 3.31
C SER A 149 5.65 7.23 2.24
N TYR A 150 5.74 6.82 0.98
CA TYR A 150 5.39 7.64 -0.18
C TYR A 150 3.98 7.40 -0.72
N ILE A 151 3.18 6.52 -0.12
CA ILE A 151 1.78 6.33 -0.53
C ILE A 151 0.92 7.42 0.12
N PRO A 152 0.14 8.20 -0.68
CA PRO A 152 -0.75 9.24 -0.16
C PRO A 152 -2.06 8.62 0.36
N PHE A 153 -2.00 7.80 1.42
CA PHE A 153 -3.14 7.02 1.90
C PHE A 153 -4.40 7.84 2.15
N ILE A 154 -5.54 7.25 1.80
CA ILE A 154 -6.84 7.62 2.36
C ILE A 154 -6.91 6.94 3.73
N GLN A 155 -7.11 7.75 4.78
CA GLN A 155 -7.40 7.26 6.13
C GLN A 155 -8.92 7.17 6.32
N SER A 156 -9.41 6.08 6.89
CA SER A 156 -10.82 5.89 7.23
C SER A 156 -10.99 5.18 8.58
N ASP A 157 -12.18 5.19 9.12
CA ASP A 157 -12.57 4.39 10.28
C ASP A 157 -13.31 3.09 9.90
N VAL A 158 -13.20 2.68 8.64
CA VAL A 158 -13.71 1.38 8.20
C VAL A 158 -12.92 0.26 8.90
N ALA A 159 -13.63 -0.70 9.49
CA ALA A 159 -12.98 -1.81 10.17
C ALA A 159 -12.25 -2.73 9.19
N ILE A 160 -10.94 -2.67 9.18
CA ILE A 160 -10.04 -3.54 8.42
C ILE A 160 -9.35 -4.51 9.38
N ASN A 161 -9.32 -5.79 9.01
CA ASN A 161 -8.68 -6.86 9.75
C ASN A 161 -7.86 -7.75 8.80
N PRO A 162 -6.97 -8.64 9.31
CA PRO A 162 -6.22 -9.59 8.49
C PRO A 162 -7.13 -10.35 7.51
N GLY A 163 -6.81 -10.27 6.22
CA GLY A 163 -7.60 -10.83 5.14
C GLY A 163 -8.38 -9.80 4.30
N ASN A 164 -8.61 -8.58 4.79
CA ASN A 164 -9.20 -7.49 4.00
C ASN A 164 -8.18 -6.78 3.11
N SER A 165 -6.87 -6.91 3.40
CA SER A 165 -5.80 -6.34 2.57
C SER A 165 -5.89 -6.82 1.14
N GLY A 166 -5.73 -5.91 0.18
CA GLY A 166 -5.93 -6.12 -1.25
C GLY A 166 -7.36 -5.99 -1.73
N GLY A 167 -8.34 -5.99 -0.82
CA GLY A 167 -9.75 -5.78 -1.16
C GLY A 167 -10.10 -4.33 -1.50
N PRO A 168 -11.23 -4.10 -2.17
CA PRO A 168 -11.66 -2.77 -2.60
C PRO A 168 -12.24 -1.94 -1.46
N LEU A 169 -11.99 -0.61 -1.52
CA LEU A 169 -12.76 0.41 -0.83
C LEU A 169 -13.67 1.10 -1.84
N PHE A 170 -14.97 1.11 -1.57
CA PHE A 170 -15.98 1.70 -2.44
C PHE A 170 -16.46 3.06 -1.95
N ASN A 171 -16.81 3.94 -2.88
CA ASN A 171 -17.69 5.08 -2.61
C ASN A 171 -19.15 4.64 -2.63
N MET A 172 -20.06 5.57 -2.32
CA MET A 172 -21.51 5.28 -2.29
C MET A 172 -22.15 5.11 -3.69
N ASN A 173 -21.38 5.32 -4.76
CA ASN A 173 -21.81 5.03 -6.14
C ASN A 173 -21.44 3.59 -6.57
N GLY A 174 -20.83 2.79 -5.68
CA GLY A 174 -20.36 1.44 -5.99
C GLY A 174 -19.10 1.40 -6.83
N GLU A 175 -18.30 2.48 -6.85
CA GLU A 175 -17.04 2.56 -7.56
C GLU A 175 -15.87 2.37 -6.60
N VAL A 176 -14.82 1.66 -7.03
CA VAL A 176 -13.63 1.43 -6.23
C VAL A 176 -12.77 2.69 -6.18
N VAL A 177 -12.62 3.28 -5.00
CA VAL A 177 -11.81 4.48 -4.77
C VAL A 177 -10.45 4.17 -4.14
N GLY A 178 -10.18 2.89 -3.81
CA GLY A 178 -8.86 2.48 -3.34
C GLY A 178 -8.75 1.01 -3.00
N ILE A 179 -7.53 0.60 -2.65
CA ILE A 179 -7.14 -0.76 -2.26
C ILE A 179 -6.84 -0.74 -0.75
N ASN A 180 -7.59 -1.50 0.04
CA ASN A 180 -7.34 -1.60 1.48
C ASN A 180 -5.97 -2.23 1.71
N ALA A 181 -5.12 -1.58 2.51
CA ALA A 181 -3.75 -2.01 2.70
C ALA A 181 -3.44 -2.41 4.15
N MET A 182 -3.72 -1.53 5.11
CA MET A 182 -3.28 -1.75 6.48
C MET A 182 -4.13 -1.00 7.50
N ILE A 183 -3.85 -1.27 8.78
CA ILE A 183 -4.34 -0.50 9.92
C ILE A 183 -3.18 0.14 10.68
N TYR A 184 -3.46 1.22 11.40
CA TYR A 184 -2.60 1.65 12.49
C TYR A 184 -2.99 0.87 13.74
N SER A 185 -2.02 0.15 14.31
CA SER A 185 -2.31 -0.69 15.48
C SER A 185 -1.08 -0.77 16.39
N GLY A 186 -1.31 -0.67 17.69
CA GLY A 186 -0.31 -0.97 18.72
C GLY A 186 -0.45 -2.37 19.30
N SER A 187 -1.57 -3.06 19.02
CA SER A 187 -1.90 -4.38 19.56
C SER A 187 -2.14 -5.46 18.50
N GLY A 188 -1.97 -5.12 17.21
CA GLY A 188 -2.28 -6.00 16.08
C GLY A 188 -3.75 -6.02 15.66
N GLY A 189 -4.67 -5.45 16.45
CA GLY A 189 -6.10 -5.35 16.15
C GLY A 189 -6.50 -3.97 15.61
N TYR A 190 -7.66 -3.89 14.97
CA TYR A 190 -8.25 -2.64 14.51
C TYR A 190 -8.55 -1.70 15.69
N MET A 191 -8.11 -0.44 15.57
CA MET A 191 -8.22 0.60 16.60
C MET A 191 -8.84 1.91 16.05
N GLY A 192 -9.67 1.83 15.00
CA GLY A 192 -10.35 3.00 14.43
C GLY A 192 -9.55 3.72 13.34
N ILE A 193 -8.40 3.21 12.92
CA ILE A 193 -7.57 3.84 11.88
C ILE A 193 -7.18 2.80 10.84
N SER A 194 -7.68 2.98 9.63
CA SER A 194 -7.37 2.17 8.45
C SER A 194 -6.78 3.02 7.35
N PHE A 195 -5.91 2.41 6.55
CA PHE A 195 -5.24 3.05 5.42
C PHE A 195 -5.53 2.29 4.13
N THR A 196 -5.93 3.05 3.12
CA THR A 196 -6.28 2.57 1.80
C THR A 196 -5.43 3.30 0.76
N ILE A 197 -4.86 2.57 -0.19
CA ILE A 197 -4.10 3.11 -1.33
C ILE A 197 -5.11 3.75 -2.28
N PRO A 198 -4.99 5.06 -2.61
CA PRO A 198 -5.93 5.73 -3.51
C PRO A 198 -5.92 5.09 -4.90
N MET A 199 -7.12 4.98 -5.53
CA MET A 199 -7.24 4.28 -6.81
C MET A 199 -6.51 5.00 -7.95
N ASN A 200 -6.52 6.34 -8.00
CA ASN A 200 -5.79 7.08 -9.02
C ASN A 200 -4.27 6.83 -8.92
N TYR A 201 -3.72 6.85 -7.69
CA TYR A 201 -2.32 6.51 -7.46
C TYR A 201 -2.01 5.06 -7.87
N ALA A 202 -2.84 4.10 -7.45
CA ALA A 202 -2.66 2.69 -7.82
C ALA A 202 -2.76 2.47 -9.33
N LYS A 203 -3.67 3.17 -10.00
CA LYS A 203 -3.91 3.02 -11.45
C LYS A 203 -2.66 3.35 -12.26
N GLU A 204 -1.91 4.39 -11.92
CA GLU A 204 -0.66 4.73 -12.61
C GLU A 204 0.35 3.58 -12.57
N MET A 205 0.44 2.87 -11.43
CA MET A 205 1.31 1.70 -11.29
C MET A 205 0.74 0.49 -12.03
N VAL A 206 -0.57 0.27 -11.94
CA VAL A 206 -1.28 -0.84 -12.59
C VAL A 206 -1.12 -0.77 -14.11
N ASP A 207 -1.31 0.40 -14.71
CA ASP A 207 -1.18 0.60 -16.15
C ASP A 207 0.25 0.25 -16.63
N GLN A 208 1.29 0.71 -15.92
CA GLN A 208 2.68 0.36 -16.22
C GLN A 208 2.94 -1.15 -16.04
N ILE A 209 2.44 -1.77 -14.97
CA ILE A 209 2.61 -3.20 -14.72
C ILE A 209 1.96 -4.03 -15.83
N ILE A 210 0.77 -3.66 -16.29
CA ILE A 210 0.08 -4.37 -17.39
C ILE A 210 0.87 -4.24 -18.68
N GLU A 211 1.43 -3.06 -18.96
CA GLU A 211 2.13 -2.78 -20.21
C GLU A 211 3.56 -3.36 -20.23
N THR A 212 4.32 -3.23 -19.14
CA THR A 212 5.76 -3.53 -19.11
C THR A 212 6.18 -4.59 -18.09
N GLY A 213 5.25 -5.02 -17.20
CA GLY A 213 5.53 -5.97 -16.13
C GLY A 213 6.14 -5.33 -14.86
N SER A 214 6.47 -4.05 -14.89
CA SER A 214 7.14 -3.35 -13.77
C SER A 214 6.83 -1.87 -13.74
N VAL A 215 7.10 -1.23 -12.59
CA VAL A 215 6.94 0.23 -12.43
C VAL A 215 8.30 0.90 -12.57
N ALA A 216 8.42 1.82 -13.53
CA ALA A 216 9.57 2.70 -13.66
C ALA A 216 9.44 3.90 -12.72
N ARG A 217 10.50 4.19 -11.97
CA ARG A 217 10.57 5.37 -11.11
C ARG A 217 11.77 6.21 -11.44
N GLY A 218 11.55 7.51 -11.44
CA GLY A 218 12.65 8.49 -11.48
C GLY A 218 13.43 8.45 -10.16
N TRP A 219 14.70 8.86 -10.25
CA TRP A 219 15.56 9.07 -9.09
C TRP A 219 16.21 10.45 -9.20
N LEU A 220 15.89 11.33 -8.25
CA LEU A 220 16.45 12.67 -8.20
C LEU A 220 17.83 12.71 -7.51
N GLY A 221 17.96 11.94 -6.43
CA GLY A 221 19.21 11.86 -5.65
C GLY A 221 19.37 12.98 -4.63
N VAL A 222 18.29 13.31 -3.92
CA VAL A 222 18.29 14.23 -2.80
C VAL A 222 17.74 13.55 -1.55
N SER A 223 18.21 13.98 -0.38
CA SER A 223 17.52 13.75 0.88
C SER A 223 16.79 15.04 1.27
N VAL A 224 15.50 14.92 1.56
CA VAL A 224 14.68 16.08 1.91
C VAL A 224 14.16 15.97 3.34
N GLN A 225 13.86 17.11 3.94
CA GLN A 225 13.23 17.22 5.25
C GLN A 225 12.07 18.20 5.20
N GLU A 226 11.15 18.04 6.14
CA GLU A 226 9.99 18.91 6.31
C GLU A 226 10.42 20.32 6.75
N ILE A 227 9.69 21.32 6.26
CA ILE A 227 9.92 22.73 6.64
C ILE A 227 9.05 23.06 7.84
N THR A 228 9.68 23.21 9.00
CA THR A 228 9.04 23.72 10.20
C THR A 228 8.79 25.23 10.08
N LYS A 229 7.99 25.79 11.01
CA LYS A 229 7.74 27.23 11.07
C LYS A 229 9.04 28.02 11.21
N ASP A 230 9.95 27.59 12.10
CA ASP A 230 11.23 28.26 12.34
C ASP A 230 12.13 28.26 11.09
N LEU A 231 12.10 27.15 10.33
CA LEU A 231 12.80 27.07 9.05
C LEU A 231 12.15 27.99 8.00
N ALA A 232 10.81 28.01 7.92
CA ALA A 232 10.11 28.90 7.00
C ALA A 232 10.44 30.36 7.26
N ASP A 233 10.48 30.78 8.53
CA ASP A 233 10.84 32.13 8.94
C ASP A 233 12.32 32.44 8.58
N SER A 234 13.23 31.48 8.78
CA SER A 234 14.66 31.63 8.44
C SER A 234 14.93 31.72 6.93
N PHE A 235 14.09 31.06 6.11
CA PHE A 235 14.17 31.10 4.64
C PHE A 235 13.26 32.16 4.01
N GLU A 236 12.58 32.99 4.81
CA GLU A 236 11.65 34.03 4.36
C GLU A 236 10.51 33.52 3.47
N LEU A 237 10.05 32.28 3.71
CA LEU A 237 9.02 31.63 2.89
C LEU A 237 7.59 32.09 3.20
N GLY A 238 7.39 32.83 4.30
CA GLY A 238 6.06 33.30 4.74
C GLY A 238 5.14 32.21 5.27
N THR A 239 5.21 30.99 4.76
CA THR A 239 4.45 29.81 5.22
C THR A 239 5.33 28.56 5.17
N PRO A 240 5.20 27.62 6.12
CA PRO A 240 5.95 26.36 6.12
C PRO A 240 5.41 25.46 5.00
N ARG A 241 6.09 25.46 3.86
CA ARG A 241 5.77 24.63 2.69
C ARG A 241 7.02 24.32 1.89
N GLY A 242 6.99 23.21 1.16
CA GLY A 242 8.10 22.76 0.31
C GLY A 242 8.92 21.63 0.92
N ALA A 243 9.94 21.20 0.21
CA ALA A 243 10.88 20.19 0.63
C ALA A 243 12.27 20.81 0.74
N LEU A 244 12.83 20.88 1.95
CA LEU A 244 14.19 21.39 2.17
C LEU A 244 15.21 20.29 1.84
N ILE A 245 16.17 20.57 0.95
CA ILE A 245 17.23 19.65 0.60
C ILE A 245 18.27 19.63 1.73
N GLY A 246 18.31 18.52 2.46
CA GLY A 246 19.29 18.26 3.51
C GLY A 246 20.62 17.79 2.94
N SER A 247 20.61 16.99 1.86
CA SER A 247 21.81 16.56 1.17
C SER A 247 21.53 16.20 -0.30
N VAL A 248 22.55 16.39 -1.15
CA VAL A 248 22.55 15.98 -2.56
C VAL A 248 23.55 14.83 -2.72
N ILE A 249 23.12 13.76 -3.38
CA ILE A 249 23.95 12.58 -3.62
C ILE A 249 24.89 12.86 -4.80
N LYS A 250 26.15 12.50 -4.65
CA LYS A 250 27.17 12.66 -5.72
C LYS A 250 26.75 11.87 -6.98
N GLU A 251 27.06 12.44 -8.13
CA GLU A 251 26.77 11.87 -9.45
C GLU A 251 25.29 11.67 -9.75
N SER A 252 24.41 12.25 -8.90
CA SER A 252 22.96 12.20 -9.08
C SER A 252 22.45 13.16 -10.15
N PRO A 253 21.22 12.98 -10.64
CA PRO A 253 20.56 13.97 -11.48
C PRO A 253 20.46 15.35 -10.81
N ALA A 254 20.20 15.39 -9.49
CA ALA A 254 20.12 16.63 -8.74
C ALA A 254 21.45 17.39 -8.72
N GLU A 255 22.58 16.71 -8.48
CA GLU A 255 23.90 17.34 -8.52
C GLU A 255 24.20 17.91 -9.91
N ARG A 256 23.92 17.12 -10.98
CA ARG A 256 24.09 17.59 -12.37
C ARG A 256 23.21 18.77 -12.73
N ALA A 257 22.01 18.86 -12.12
CA ALA A 257 21.09 19.98 -12.28
C ALA A 257 21.46 21.20 -11.43
N GLY A 258 22.45 21.08 -10.53
CA GLY A 258 22.96 22.18 -9.74
C GLY A 258 22.23 22.40 -8.40
N PHE A 259 21.42 21.43 -7.95
CA PHE A 259 20.83 21.48 -6.61
C PHE A 259 21.88 21.49 -5.51
N LYS A 260 21.62 22.20 -4.43
CA LYS A 260 22.52 22.34 -3.28
C LYS A 260 21.82 22.04 -1.97
N ASN A 261 22.60 21.68 -0.97
CA ASN A 261 22.11 21.59 0.40
C ASN A 261 21.57 22.96 0.83
N GLY A 262 20.39 23.00 1.42
CA GLY A 262 19.72 24.23 1.80
C GLY A 262 18.75 24.79 0.77
N ASP A 263 18.70 24.26 -0.45
CA ASP A 263 17.68 24.64 -1.42
C ASP A 263 16.29 24.14 -0.95
N VAL A 264 15.25 24.92 -1.26
CA VAL A 264 13.85 24.56 -0.98
C VAL A 264 13.13 24.32 -2.29
N ILE A 265 12.62 23.09 -2.46
CA ILE A 265 11.78 22.74 -3.61
C ILE A 265 10.33 23.14 -3.28
N LEU A 266 9.80 24.15 -3.95
CA LEU A 266 8.44 24.65 -3.79
C LEU A 266 7.48 24.11 -4.86
N GLU A 267 8.02 23.69 -5.99
CA GLU A 267 7.29 23.16 -7.13
C GLU A 267 8.16 22.15 -7.89
N PHE A 268 7.60 21.05 -8.32
CA PHE A 268 8.25 20.05 -9.15
C PHE A 268 7.26 19.54 -10.21
N ASP A 269 7.70 19.52 -11.48
CA ASP A 269 6.86 19.13 -12.62
C ASP A 269 5.49 19.83 -12.64
N GLY A 270 5.47 21.16 -12.36
CA GLY A 270 4.25 21.97 -12.33
C GLY A 270 3.32 21.74 -11.14
N LYS A 271 3.69 20.84 -10.23
CA LYS A 271 2.93 20.54 -9.01
C LYS A 271 3.56 21.23 -7.80
N LYS A 272 2.73 21.88 -6.98
CA LYS A 272 3.20 22.53 -5.75
C LYS A 272 3.57 21.49 -4.70
N ILE A 273 4.69 21.71 -4.03
CA ILE A 273 5.13 20.92 -2.89
C ILE A 273 4.67 21.64 -1.62
N ILE A 274 3.75 21.03 -0.89
CA ILE A 274 3.27 21.55 0.39
C ILE A 274 4.05 20.90 1.54
N TYR A 275 4.19 19.57 1.49
CA TYR A 275 4.97 18.77 2.44
C TYR A 275 6.16 18.12 1.74
N SER A 276 7.23 17.87 2.47
CA SER A 276 8.41 17.19 1.89
C SER A 276 8.06 15.82 1.28
N GLY A 277 7.05 15.16 1.84
CA GLY A 277 6.52 13.88 1.34
C GLY A 277 5.80 13.95 0.00
N ASP A 278 5.44 15.13 -0.51
CA ASP A 278 4.80 15.28 -1.81
C ASP A 278 5.80 15.04 -2.96
N LEU A 279 7.07 15.40 -2.76
CA LEU A 279 8.10 15.31 -3.80
C LEU A 279 8.30 13.90 -4.37
N PRO A 280 8.34 12.81 -3.57
CA PRO A 280 8.46 11.46 -4.09
C PRO A 280 7.20 10.92 -4.80
N LEU A 281 6.07 11.64 -4.73
CA LEU A 281 4.80 11.26 -5.35
C LEU A 281 4.65 11.80 -6.78
N ILE A 282 5.57 12.65 -7.20
CA ILE A 282 5.63 13.27 -8.53
C ILE A 282 6.67 12.58 -9.40
#